data_a136d083d94b0e01c63a41f23b64d07b
#
_entry.id   a136d083d94b0e01c63a41f23b64d07b
#
_cell.length_a   1.000
_cell.length_b   1.000
_cell.length_c   1.000
_cell.angle_alpha   90.00
_cell.angle_beta   90.00
_cell.angle_gamma   90.00
#
_symmetry.space_group_name_H-M   'P 1'
#
loop_
_entity.id
_entity.type
_entity.pdbx_description
1 polymer ?
#
loop_
_entity_poly.entity_id
_entity_poly.type
_entity_poly.pdbx_seq_one_letter_code
_entity_poly.pdbx_strand_id
1 'polypeptide(L)'
;MIQNKLVNSIQETIQKNWEHPAFTNYQKDTITFQEVAQRIQWMHFLFKELGIKKGDKVAVIGRNLNNWAVTYLGAITYGAVIVPILPDFNSSDIHHIVTHSESKLLFATENIFNKIDDDKMKKLMGIISLGEFEPLCSSCDKLNKAVEKANKKSKEIALSKDHLNFADPKEDDIAVLSYTSGTSGFSKGVMLPFKSLYSNVKIGFDYIDLRPQDKVVSFLPLAHVFGCLFEFLTEFCCGCHVVFLSRVPTPQIITKAFQDIQPKLICLVPLIMEKIYKKRILPVLESRRVKLMLKIPLLEKKIYKKIRSSLIETFGGKFIEVIIGGAALNKEVEDFLKKIEFPFTVGYGMTECGPLISYSPTQKFRSHSCGEVVDRMQVRIDSEDPYKVVGEIQVKGDNVMKGYYKNPEATAEAMTEDGWLRTGDLGVVDADDTIYIRGRSKNMLLGPSGQNIYPEEIEAALNNMPFVQESIVTDDKDHKLIALIYPDYEACDAEGLNKDEIQQALDKDRQIINKSLPAYMKVSRIILFPEEFKKTPKRNIKRYLYTNLYRE
;
A
#
# COMPACT_ATOMS: atom_id res chain seq x y z
N MET A 1 6.57 32.79 8.57
CA MET A 1 5.77 31.80 7.79
C MET A 1 6.66 30.58 7.53
N ILE A 2 6.12 29.38 7.71
CA ILE A 2 6.81 28.12 7.39
C ILE A 2 6.95 28.02 5.87
N GLN A 3 8.16 27.79 5.36
CA GLN A 3 8.44 27.66 3.92
C GLN A 3 8.18 26.23 3.42
N ASN A 4 8.37 25.22 4.28
CA ASN A 4 8.09 23.84 3.93
C ASN A 4 6.59 23.65 3.67
N LYS A 5 6.23 23.30 2.46
CA LYS A 5 4.84 23.21 1.99
C LYS A 5 4.02 22.17 2.73
N LEU A 6 4.61 21.00 3.05
CA LEU A 6 3.91 19.95 3.78
C LEU A 6 3.63 20.37 5.23
N VAL A 7 4.64 20.87 5.94
CA VAL A 7 4.47 21.30 7.35
C VAL A 7 3.53 22.48 7.44
N ASN A 8 3.61 23.42 6.50
CA ASN A 8 2.65 24.53 6.41
C ASN A 8 1.23 24.04 6.17
N SER A 9 1.02 23.09 5.24
CA SER A 9 -0.29 22.49 4.96
C SER A 9 -0.87 21.81 6.21
N ILE A 10 -0.06 21.06 6.96
CA ILE A 10 -0.46 20.42 8.22
C ILE A 10 -0.88 21.49 9.24
N GLN A 11 -0.08 22.55 9.40
CA GLN A 11 -0.37 23.62 10.34
C GLN A 11 -1.66 24.35 10.00
N GLU A 12 -1.83 24.78 8.75
CA GLU A 12 -3.04 25.46 8.29
C GLU A 12 -4.29 24.60 8.45
N THR A 13 -4.18 23.31 8.14
CA THR A 13 -5.31 22.38 8.29
C THR A 13 -5.75 22.26 9.75
N ILE A 14 -4.79 22.12 10.67
CA ILE A 14 -5.08 22.10 12.11
C ILE A 14 -5.76 23.40 12.54
N GLN A 15 -5.24 24.56 12.13
CA GLN A 15 -5.78 25.88 12.49
C GLN A 15 -7.21 26.09 11.98
N LYS A 16 -7.47 25.67 10.71
CA LYS A 16 -8.78 25.86 10.07
C LYS A 16 -9.85 24.91 10.63
N ASN A 17 -9.47 23.72 11.11
CA ASN A 17 -10.40 22.69 11.58
C ASN A 17 -10.34 22.45 13.09
N TRP A 18 -9.85 23.37 13.88
CA TRP A 18 -9.44 23.26 15.28
C TRP A 18 -10.36 22.40 16.16
N GLU A 19 -11.67 22.67 16.14
CA GLU A 19 -12.67 21.98 16.98
C GLU A 19 -13.28 20.73 16.30
N HIS A 20 -12.97 20.53 15.03
CA HIS A 20 -13.54 19.42 14.28
C HIS A 20 -12.87 18.06 14.64
N PRO A 21 -13.59 16.93 14.53
CA PRO A 21 -13.01 15.60 14.60
C PRO A 21 -11.90 15.42 13.55
N ALA A 22 -10.72 14.97 13.98
CA ALA A 22 -9.61 14.63 13.11
C ALA A 22 -9.46 13.12 12.96
N PHE A 23 -9.37 12.41 14.09
CA PHE A 23 -9.12 10.98 14.13
C PHE A 23 -10.07 10.25 15.04
N THR A 24 -10.50 9.04 14.63
CA THR A 24 -11.28 8.12 15.46
C THR A 24 -10.63 6.73 15.42
N ASN A 25 -10.40 6.12 16.55
CA ASN A 25 -10.20 4.67 16.62
C ASN A 25 -11.59 4.01 16.51
N TYR A 26 -11.86 3.28 15.45
CA TYR A 26 -13.19 2.73 15.16
C TYR A 26 -13.81 2.03 16.37
N GLN A 27 -15.04 2.41 16.73
CA GLN A 27 -15.79 1.98 17.91
C GLN A 27 -15.13 2.36 19.26
N LYS A 28 -14.28 3.38 19.29
CA LYS A 28 -13.61 3.88 20.48
C LYS A 28 -13.60 5.43 20.49
N ASP A 29 -12.50 6.00 20.97
CA ASP A 29 -12.26 7.42 21.14
C ASP A 29 -12.12 8.19 19.81
N THR A 30 -12.60 9.42 19.81
CA THR A 30 -12.39 10.40 18.76
C THR A 30 -11.59 11.56 19.34
N ILE A 31 -10.63 12.07 18.55
CA ILE A 31 -9.86 13.25 18.89
C ILE A 31 -10.03 14.35 17.82
N THR A 32 -10.06 15.60 18.27
CA THR A 32 -10.17 16.78 17.41
C THR A 32 -8.81 17.19 16.85
N PHE A 33 -8.79 18.08 15.87
CA PHE A 33 -7.55 18.68 15.37
C PHE A 33 -6.80 19.45 16.48
N GLN A 34 -7.52 20.06 17.43
CA GLN A 34 -6.94 20.65 18.63
C GLN A 34 -6.19 19.61 19.48
N GLU A 35 -6.81 18.46 19.76
CA GLU A 35 -6.18 17.40 20.55
C GLU A 35 -5.01 16.78 19.82
N VAL A 36 -5.05 16.68 18.48
CA VAL A 36 -3.89 16.29 17.67
C VAL A 36 -2.75 17.28 17.87
N ALA A 37 -3.02 18.58 17.79
CA ALA A 37 -2.02 19.63 18.00
C ALA A 37 -1.42 19.59 19.42
N GLN A 38 -2.24 19.34 20.45
CA GLN A 38 -1.79 19.21 21.85
C GLN A 38 -0.85 18.01 22.02
N ARG A 39 -1.19 16.85 21.42
CA ARG A 39 -0.35 15.64 21.45
C ARG A 39 0.96 15.85 20.68
N ILE A 40 0.93 16.55 19.54
CA ILE A 40 2.14 16.96 18.80
C ILE A 40 3.02 17.86 19.66
N GLN A 41 2.44 18.86 20.34
CA GLN A 41 3.17 19.76 21.24
C GLN A 41 3.85 18.99 22.38
N TRP A 42 3.12 18.06 23.01
CA TRP A 42 3.67 17.16 24.02
C TRP A 42 4.88 16.39 23.49
N MET A 43 4.76 15.85 22.30
CA MET A 43 5.84 15.09 21.67
C MET A 43 7.07 15.96 21.36
N HIS A 44 6.85 17.21 20.94
CA HIS A 44 7.94 18.17 20.73
C HIS A 44 8.66 18.50 22.04
N PHE A 45 7.94 18.64 23.17
CA PHE A 45 8.56 18.81 24.49
C PHE A 45 9.39 17.57 24.86
N LEU A 46 8.86 16.38 24.67
CA LEU A 46 9.56 15.13 24.90
C LEU A 46 10.85 15.04 24.08
N PHE A 47 10.77 15.32 22.80
CA PHE A 47 11.93 15.27 21.90
C PHE A 47 13.02 16.27 22.34
N LYS A 48 12.62 17.46 22.74
CA LYS A 48 13.52 18.48 23.28
C LYS A 48 14.21 18.03 24.57
N GLU A 49 13.48 17.45 25.53
CA GLU A 49 14.03 16.96 26.80
C GLU A 49 14.99 15.77 26.58
N LEU A 50 14.73 14.94 25.59
CA LEU A 50 15.62 13.84 25.20
C LEU A 50 16.83 14.29 24.36
N GLY A 51 16.84 15.53 23.88
CA GLY A 51 17.89 16.05 23.00
C GLY A 51 17.85 15.52 21.59
N ILE A 52 16.65 15.11 21.11
CA ILE A 52 16.42 14.73 19.70
C ILE A 52 16.57 15.99 18.84
N LYS A 53 17.27 15.89 17.74
CA LYS A 53 17.56 16.98 16.82
C LYS A 53 16.85 16.77 15.48
N LYS A 54 16.77 17.83 14.67
CA LYS A 54 16.36 17.74 13.28
C LYS A 54 17.21 16.67 12.55
N GLY A 55 16.53 15.82 11.76
CA GLY A 55 17.16 14.70 11.04
C GLY A 55 17.44 13.44 11.87
N ASP A 56 17.26 13.48 13.21
CA ASP A 56 17.27 12.27 14.03
C ASP A 56 16.07 11.38 13.70
N LYS A 57 16.23 10.06 13.84
CA LYS A 57 15.21 9.10 13.47
C LYS A 57 14.38 8.70 14.68
N VAL A 58 13.07 8.64 14.47
CA VAL A 58 12.07 8.18 15.42
C VAL A 58 11.29 7.05 14.76
N ALA A 59 11.33 5.85 15.33
CA ALA A 59 10.61 4.71 14.80
C ALA A 59 9.20 4.61 15.38
N VAL A 60 8.28 4.09 14.56
CA VAL A 60 6.90 3.81 14.98
C VAL A 60 6.47 2.45 14.45
N ILE A 61 5.91 1.60 15.33
CA ILE A 61 5.41 0.26 15.00
C ILE A 61 4.10 -0.04 15.72
N GLY A 62 3.08 -0.36 14.96
CA GLY A 62 1.77 -0.69 15.48
C GLY A 62 0.73 -0.77 14.36
N ARG A 63 -0.50 -1.17 14.74
CA ARG A 63 -1.64 -1.08 13.85
C ARG A 63 -2.10 0.37 13.70
N ASN A 64 -3.02 0.60 12.77
CA ASN A 64 -3.61 1.92 12.54
C ASN A 64 -4.33 2.42 13.81
N LEU A 65 -3.83 3.52 14.38
CA LEU A 65 -4.31 4.14 15.62
C LEU A 65 -4.16 5.65 15.56
N ASN A 66 -5.00 6.39 16.28
CA ASN A 66 -4.86 7.84 16.47
C ASN A 66 -3.43 8.22 16.86
N ASN A 67 -2.85 7.56 17.85
CA ASN A 67 -1.51 7.86 18.34
C ASN A 67 -0.39 7.48 17.36
N TRP A 68 -0.62 6.50 16.46
CA TRP A 68 0.30 6.24 15.37
C TRP A 68 0.38 7.44 14.42
N ALA A 69 -0.79 7.95 14.01
CA ALA A 69 -0.89 9.12 13.15
C ALA A 69 -0.30 10.38 13.81
N VAL A 70 -0.60 10.59 15.11
CA VAL A 70 -0.01 11.69 15.89
C VAL A 70 1.52 11.55 15.98
N THR A 71 2.05 10.35 16.18
CA THR A 71 3.50 10.11 16.22
C THR A 71 4.16 10.46 14.90
N TYR A 72 3.54 10.08 13.79
CA TYR A 72 4.02 10.44 12.46
C TYR A 72 4.05 11.95 12.25
N LEU A 73 2.93 12.64 12.51
CA LEU A 73 2.84 14.10 12.41
C LEU A 73 3.81 14.81 13.37
N GLY A 74 3.91 14.34 14.62
CA GLY A 74 4.80 14.91 15.62
C GLY A 74 6.28 14.83 15.21
N ALA A 75 6.70 13.73 14.62
CA ALA A 75 8.07 13.57 14.13
C ALA A 75 8.37 14.52 12.95
N ILE A 76 7.53 14.53 11.91
CA ILE A 76 7.78 15.36 10.73
C ILE A 76 7.65 16.86 11.02
N THR A 77 6.71 17.28 11.87
CA THR A 77 6.54 18.69 12.27
C THR A 77 7.60 19.18 13.26
N TYR A 78 8.35 18.28 13.88
CA TYR A 78 9.57 18.58 14.63
C TYR A 78 10.81 18.70 13.73
N GLY A 79 10.75 18.16 12.52
CA GLY A 79 11.87 18.02 11.60
C GLY A 79 12.73 16.76 11.87
N ALA A 80 12.22 15.81 12.65
CA ALA A 80 12.78 14.47 12.77
C ALA A 80 12.36 13.59 11.59
N VAL A 81 13.10 12.50 11.35
CA VAL A 81 12.79 11.52 10.32
C VAL A 81 11.95 10.41 10.94
N ILE A 82 10.74 10.20 10.46
CA ILE A 82 9.92 9.08 10.91
C ILE A 82 10.32 7.78 10.20
N VAL A 83 10.37 6.68 10.95
CA VAL A 83 10.68 5.32 10.46
C VAL A 83 9.48 4.41 10.74
N PRO A 84 8.51 4.35 9.82
CA PRO A 84 7.36 3.46 9.97
C PRO A 84 7.77 2.00 9.77
N ILE A 85 7.40 1.13 10.72
CA ILE A 85 7.72 -0.30 10.68
C ILE A 85 6.42 -1.09 10.62
N LEU A 86 6.31 -2.04 9.69
CA LEU A 86 5.16 -2.91 9.58
C LEU A 86 5.03 -3.82 10.82
N PRO A 87 3.85 -3.91 11.44
CA PRO A 87 3.63 -4.73 12.64
C PRO A 87 3.77 -6.24 12.38
N ASP A 88 3.72 -6.65 11.10
CA ASP A 88 3.86 -8.04 10.67
C ASP A 88 5.32 -8.48 10.43
N PHE A 89 6.30 -7.59 10.63
CA PHE A 89 7.71 -7.98 10.66
C PHE A 89 8.01 -8.84 11.88
N ASN A 90 8.91 -9.81 11.72
CA ASN A 90 9.41 -10.58 12.84
C ASN A 90 10.37 -9.75 13.71
N SER A 91 10.67 -10.21 14.92
CA SER A 91 11.50 -9.48 15.87
C SER A 91 12.90 -9.18 15.34
N SER A 92 13.49 -10.09 14.58
CA SER A 92 14.82 -9.90 13.94
C SER A 92 14.80 -8.75 12.94
N ASP A 93 13.76 -8.65 12.12
CA ASP A 93 13.61 -7.56 11.14
C ASP A 93 13.40 -6.23 11.86
N ILE A 94 12.60 -6.21 12.95
CA ILE A 94 12.38 -5.00 13.75
C ILE A 94 13.69 -4.51 14.37
N HIS A 95 14.46 -5.41 15.01
CA HIS A 95 15.78 -5.07 15.59
C HIS A 95 16.74 -4.54 14.53
N HIS A 96 16.76 -5.18 13.35
CA HIS A 96 17.57 -4.73 12.23
C HIS A 96 17.18 -3.33 11.77
N ILE A 97 15.90 -3.07 11.54
CA ILE A 97 15.42 -1.77 11.05
C ILE A 97 15.73 -0.65 12.05
N VAL A 98 15.43 -0.85 13.34
CA VAL A 98 15.69 0.14 14.39
C VAL A 98 17.20 0.42 14.51
N THR A 99 18.03 -0.61 14.46
CA THR A 99 19.49 -0.48 14.55
C THR A 99 20.08 0.16 13.29
N HIS A 100 19.69 -0.30 12.10
CA HIS A 100 20.18 0.21 10.83
C HIS A 100 19.77 1.67 10.60
N SER A 101 18.54 2.03 10.91
CA SER A 101 18.06 3.42 10.84
C SER A 101 18.70 4.33 11.88
N GLU A 102 19.33 3.76 12.92
CA GLU A 102 19.85 4.51 14.08
C GLU A 102 18.74 5.30 14.79
N SER A 103 17.55 4.70 14.89
CA SER A 103 16.42 5.33 15.58
C SER A 103 16.76 5.58 17.04
N LYS A 104 16.48 6.80 17.51
CA LYS A 104 16.74 7.20 18.89
C LYS A 104 15.60 6.89 19.83
N LEU A 105 14.38 6.82 19.30
CA LEU A 105 13.17 6.53 20.05
C LEU A 105 12.29 5.58 19.24
N LEU A 106 11.60 4.68 19.92
CA LEU A 106 10.62 3.75 19.32
C LEU A 106 9.26 3.97 19.97
N PHE A 107 8.24 4.22 19.18
CA PHE A 107 6.85 4.16 19.60
C PHE A 107 6.28 2.79 19.18
N ALA A 108 5.79 2.01 20.13
CA ALA A 108 5.32 0.64 19.88
C ALA A 108 4.03 0.35 20.64
N THR A 109 3.23 -0.58 20.12
CA THR A 109 2.14 -1.17 20.91
C THR A 109 2.70 -2.22 21.89
N GLU A 110 2.02 -2.44 23.01
CA GLU A 110 2.48 -3.36 24.08
C GLU A 110 2.69 -4.78 23.57
N ASN A 111 1.82 -5.24 22.67
CA ASN A 111 1.95 -6.58 22.08
C ASN A 111 3.17 -6.73 21.17
N ILE A 112 3.68 -5.65 20.60
CA ILE A 112 4.96 -5.64 19.86
C ILE A 112 6.11 -5.57 20.85
N PHE A 113 6.03 -4.69 21.86
CA PHE A 113 7.06 -4.58 22.90
C PHE A 113 7.37 -5.93 23.54
N ASN A 114 6.35 -6.72 23.88
CA ASN A 114 6.50 -8.06 24.46
C ASN A 114 7.19 -9.09 23.54
N LYS A 115 7.43 -8.77 22.28
CA LYS A 115 8.07 -9.66 21.29
C LYS A 115 9.49 -9.22 20.90
N ILE A 116 9.88 -8.02 21.25
CA ILE A 116 11.20 -7.47 20.91
C ILE A 116 12.12 -7.48 22.13
N ASP A 117 13.42 -7.45 21.85
CA ASP A 117 14.50 -7.42 22.83
C ASP A 117 15.21 -6.07 22.66
N ASP A 118 15.02 -5.16 23.61
CA ASP A 118 15.55 -3.80 23.57
C ASP A 118 17.08 -3.76 23.71
N ASP A 119 17.70 -4.74 24.36
CA ASP A 119 19.16 -4.87 24.46
C ASP A 119 19.84 -5.02 23.09
N LYS A 120 19.12 -5.48 22.08
CA LYS A 120 19.58 -5.58 20.68
C LYS A 120 19.56 -4.25 19.94
N MET A 121 18.99 -3.20 20.52
CA MET A 121 18.80 -1.88 19.90
C MET A 121 19.57 -0.78 20.65
N LYS A 122 20.87 -0.96 20.84
CA LYS A 122 21.77 -0.17 21.73
C LYS A 122 21.76 1.35 21.57
N LYS A 123 21.33 1.88 20.40
CA LYS A 123 21.23 3.34 20.17
C LYS A 123 19.90 3.93 20.60
N LEU A 124 18.94 3.07 20.94
CA LEU A 124 17.61 3.46 21.37
C LEU A 124 17.67 4.08 22.77
N MET A 125 17.08 5.26 22.92
CA MET A 125 17.00 5.98 24.21
C MET A 125 15.83 5.47 25.06
N GLY A 126 14.88 4.78 24.45
CA GLY A 126 13.74 4.14 25.09
C GLY A 126 12.59 3.81 24.15
N ILE A 127 11.59 3.15 24.70
CA ILE A 127 10.39 2.72 24.00
C ILE A 127 9.17 3.34 24.69
N ILE A 128 8.24 3.89 23.89
CA ILE A 128 7.01 4.53 24.36
C ILE A 128 5.81 3.78 23.81
N SER A 129 4.81 3.57 24.68
CA SER A 129 3.52 3.00 24.28
C SER A 129 2.78 3.89 23.27
N LEU A 130 2.27 3.29 22.20
CA LEU A 130 1.30 3.93 21.31
C LEU A 130 -0.11 4.01 21.93
N GLY A 131 -0.38 3.29 23.02
CA GLY A 131 -1.63 3.40 23.75
C GLY A 131 -1.74 4.73 24.46
N GLU A 132 -0.93 4.93 25.49
CA GLU A 132 -1.06 6.05 26.43
C GLU A 132 0.11 7.05 26.39
N PHE A 133 1.07 6.87 25.48
CA PHE A 133 2.33 7.64 25.41
C PHE A 133 3.18 7.55 26.68
N GLU A 134 3.13 6.41 27.36
CA GLU A 134 3.94 6.13 28.54
C GLU A 134 5.16 5.27 28.21
N PRO A 135 6.25 5.37 28.98
CA PRO A 135 7.42 4.50 28.82
C PRO A 135 7.08 3.02 29.02
N LEU A 136 7.56 2.16 28.12
CA LEU A 136 7.41 0.70 28.21
C LEU A 136 8.60 -0.02 28.84
N CYS A 137 9.71 0.68 29.07
CA CYS A 137 10.91 0.10 29.71
C CYS A 137 10.99 0.54 31.18
N SER A 138 11.16 -0.41 32.08
CA SER A 138 11.23 -0.17 33.54
C SER A 138 12.54 0.46 34.02
N SER A 139 13.63 0.40 33.23
CA SER A 139 14.98 0.84 33.62
C SER A 139 15.44 2.15 32.93
N CYS A 140 14.51 2.93 32.39
CA CYS A 140 14.81 4.12 31.59
C CYS A 140 14.57 5.42 32.37
N ASP A 141 15.30 5.67 33.47
CA ASP A 141 15.15 6.88 34.31
C ASP A 141 15.17 8.19 33.50
N LYS A 142 16.01 8.26 32.48
CA LYS A 142 16.09 9.45 31.61
C LYS A 142 14.81 9.66 30.81
N LEU A 143 14.23 8.59 30.28
CA LEU A 143 12.97 8.64 29.53
C LEU A 143 11.82 9.00 30.47
N ASN A 144 11.71 8.37 31.63
CA ASN A 144 10.66 8.65 32.63
C ASN A 144 10.67 10.14 33.03
N LYS A 145 11.84 10.68 33.39
CA LYS A 145 12.03 12.10 33.70
C LYS A 145 11.66 13.02 32.54
N ALA A 146 11.97 12.64 31.30
CA ALA A 146 11.62 13.43 30.12
C ALA A 146 10.11 13.45 29.88
N VAL A 147 9.43 12.30 30.04
CA VAL A 147 7.97 12.20 29.95
C VAL A 147 7.28 13.02 31.05
N GLU A 148 7.74 12.93 32.30
CA GLU A 148 7.21 13.75 33.40
C GLU A 148 7.32 15.26 33.11
N LYS A 149 8.48 15.70 32.61
CA LYS A 149 8.68 17.10 32.23
C LYS A 149 7.82 17.51 31.04
N ALA A 150 7.65 16.67 30.02
CA ALA A 150 6.76 16.92 28.90
C ALA A 150 5.30 17.03 29.36
N ASN A 151 4.85 16.15 30.25
CA ASN A 151 3.51 16.18 30.85
C ASN A 151 3.28 17.49 31.63
N LYS A 152 4.27 17.90 32.42
CA LYS A 152 4.19 19.16 33.17
C LYS A 152 4.08 20.37 32.23
N LYS A 153 4.97 20.47 31.24
CA LYS A 153 4.98 21.59 30.27
C LYS A 153 3.68 21.67 29.46
N SER A 154 3.14 20.51 29.04
CA SER A 154 1.86 20.49 28.30
C SER A 154 0.66 20.97 29.12
N LYS A 155 0.70 20.82 30.45
CA LYS A 155 -0.33 21.36 31.35
C LYS A 155 -0.16 22.84 31.62
N GLU A 156 1.08 23.34 31.67
CA GLU A 156 1.41 24.74 31.95
C GLU A 156 1.22 25.63 30.73
N ILE A 157 1.42 25.13 29.51
CA ILE A 157 1.40 25.91 28.28
C ILE A 157 0.12 25.57 27.50
N ALA A 158 -0.91 26.43 27.68
CA ALA A 158 -2.13 26.32 26.90
C ALA A 158 -1.83 26.56 25.42
N LEU A 159 -2.14 25.59 24.57
CA LEU A 159 -2.00 25.72 23.13
C LEU A 159 -3.21 26.46 22.56
N SER A 160 -2.94 27.46 21.75
CA SER A 160 -3.98 28.11 20.92
C SER A 160 -3.69 27.92 19.46
N LYS A 161 -4.72 27.96 18.63
CA LYS A 161 -4.60 27.78 17.17
C LYS A 161 -3.64 28.79 16.53
N ASP A 162 -3.51 30.00 17.09
CA ASP A 162 -2.67 31.06 16.53
C ASP A 162 -1.19 30.94 16.95
N HIS A 163 -0.87 30.06 17.88
CA HIS A 163 0.48 29.88 18.44
C HIS A 163 1.06 28.47 18.19
N LEU A 164 0.69 27.84 17.06
CA LEU A 164 1.37 26.63 16.62
C LEU A 164 2.78 26.98 16.11
N ASN A 165 3.78 26.32 16.66
CA ASN A 165 5.18 26.54 16.28
C ASN A 165 5.83 25.22 15.83
N PHE A 166 5.64 24.90 14.56
CA PHE A 166 6.24 23.75 13.92
C PHE A 166 7.61 24.11 13.33
N ALA A 167 8.47 23.11 13.15
CA ALA A 167 9.76 23.29 12.50
C ALA A 167 9.57 23.65 11.01
N ASP A 168 10.60 24.27 10.44
CA ASP A 168 10.67 24.58 9.01
C ASP A 168 11.81 23.81 8.34
N PRO A 169 11.66 22.50 8.09
CA PRO A 169 12.66 21.71 7.37
C PRO A 169 12.71 22.15 5.90
N LYS A 170 13.86 21.91 5.24
CA LYS A 170 13.97 22.13 3.80
C LYS A 170 13.12 21.09 3.04
N GLU A 171 12.64 21.46 1.84
CA GLU A 171 11.90 20.54 0.96
C GLU A 171 12.68 19.26 0.65
N ASP A 172 14.00 19.35 0.57
CA ASP A 172 14.92 18.24 0.29
C ASP A 172 15.40 17.47 1.52
N ASP A 173 15.05 17.90 2.74
CA ASP A 173 15.36 17.14 3.95
C ASP A 173 14.53 15.84 3.95
N ILE A 174 15.08 14.78 4.52
CA ILE A 174 14.38 13.50 4.62
C ILE A 174 13.29 13.59 5.68
N ALA A 175 12.06 13.28 5.30
CA ALA A 175 10.92 13.22 6.21
C ALA A 175 10.66 11.79 6.68
N VAL A 176 10.79 10.80 5.78
CA VAL A 176 10.47 9.39 6.04
C VAL A 176 11.60 8.50 5.58
N LEU A 177 11.89 7.49 6.39
CA LEU A 177 12.74 6.37 6.02
C LEU A 177 11.87 5.09 5.99
N SER A 178 11.39 4.72 4.81
CA SER A 178 10.47 3.60 4.60
C SER A 178 11.23 2.33 4.19
N TYR A 179 11.09 1.26 4.97
CA TYR A 179 11.78 0.00 4.68
C TYR A 179 10.95 -0.89 3.76
N THR A 180 11.59 -1.36 2.68
CA THR A 180 11.00 -2.32 1.74
C THR A 180 11.59 -3.70 1.96
N SER A 181 10.76 -4.74 1.85
CA SER A 181 11.25 -6.13 1.83
C SER A 181 12.01 -6.37 0.53
N GLY A 182 13.34 -6.30 0.59
CA GLY A 182 14.20 -6.59 -0.56
C GLY A 182 14.12 -8.06 -1.00
N THR A 183 14.28 -8.32 -2.29
CA THR A 183 14.43 -9.69 -2.85
C THR A 183 15.74 -10.36 -2.42
N SER A 184 16.70 -9.61 -1.88
CA SER A 184 18.04 -10.05 -1.46
C SER A 184 18.19 -10.35 0.04
N GLY A 185 17.10 -10.48 0.79
CA GLY A 185 17.11 -10.90 2.21
C GLY A 185 17.05 -9.78 3.24
N PHE A 186 17.62 -8.60 3.03
CA PHE A 186 17.52 -7.48 3.94
C PHE A 186 16.68 -6.33 3.37
N SER A 187 15.86 -5.71 4.23
CA SER A 187 15.03 -4.57 3.86
C SER A 187 15.89 -3.34 3.53
N LYS A 188 15.64 -2.68 2.39
CA LYS A 188 16.28 -1.42 2.02
C LYS A 188 15.49 -0.24 2.58
N GLY A 189 16.16 0.73 3.19
CA GLY A 189 15.55 1.95 3.69
C GLY A 189 15.44 3.02 2.61
N VAL A 190 14.25 3.26 2.09
CA VAL A 190 13.95 4.28 1.07
C VAL A 190 13.88 5.65 1.73
N MET A 191 14.70 6.61 1.28
CA MET A 191 14.76 7.98 1.80
C MET A 191 13.78 8.89 1.05
N LEU A 192 12.64 9.23 1.67
CA LEU A 192 11.64 10.11 1.10
C LEU A 192 11.78 11.54 1.67
N PRO A 193 12.06 12.54 0.81
CA PRO A 193 12.14 13.94 1.24
C PRO A 193 10.74 14.56 1.45
N PHE A 194 10.66 15.68 2.15
CA PHE A 194 9.42 16.42 2.35
C PHE A 194 8.71 16.76 1.04
N LYS A 195 9.46 17.14 0.00
CA LYS A 195 8.88 17.44 -1.31
C LYS A 195 8.15 16.25 -1.93
N SER A 196 8.66 15.02 -1.74
CA SER A 196 8.01 13.79 -2.24
C SER A 196 6.66 13.57 -1.57
N LEU A 197 6.60 13.72 -0.24
CA LEU A 197 5.35 13.60 0.50
C LEU A 197 4.34 14.69 0.09
N TYR A 198 4.79 15.94 0.01
CA TYR A 198 3.92 17.05 -0.38
C TYR A 198 3.40 16.89 -1.81
N SER A 199 4.24 16.47 -2.75
CA SER A 199 3.83 16.20 -4.13
C SER A 199 2.73 15.13 -4.20
N ASN A 200 2.81 14.07 -3.38
CA ASN A 200 1.75 13.07 -3.27
C ASN A 200 0.48 13.62 -2.61
N VAL A 201 0.60 14.40 -1.51
CA VAL A 201 -0.55 15.06 -0.86
C VAL A 201 -1.26 16.00 -1.82
N LYS A 202 -0.50 16.72 -2.65
CA LYS A 202 -1.03 17.67 -3.63
C LYS A 202 -1.95 17.00 -4.66
N ILE A 203 -1.75 15.71 -4.95
CA ILE A 203 -2.63 14.93 -5.82
C ILE A 203 -4.05 14.84 -5.24
N GLY A 204 -4.18 14.67 -3.93
CA GLY A 204 -5.49 14.73 -3.26
C GLY A 204 -6.20 16.06 -3.46
N PHE A 205 -5.46 17.17 -3.41
CA PHE A 205 -6.03 18.50 -3.66
C PHE A 205 -6.42 18.73 -5.12
N ASP A 206 -5.63 18.19 -6.06
CA ASP A 206 -5.78 18.51 -7.50
C ASP A 206 -6.78 17.59 -8.20
N TYR A 207 -6.91 16.34 -7.77
CA TYR A 207 -7.64 15.30 -8.50
C TYR A 207 -8.83 14.69 -7.76
N ILE A 208 -8.87 14.79 -6.42
CA ILE A 208 -9.90 14.13 -5.60
C ILE A 208 -10.73 15.20 -4.86
N ASP A 209 -12.06 15.22 -5.08
CA ASP A 209 -12.97 16.17 -4.40
C ASP A 209 -13.21 15.76 -2.93
N LEU A 210 -12.14 15.89 -2.12
CA LEU A 210 -12.20 15.74 -0.67
C LEU A 210 -12.42 17.10 -0.01
N ARG A 211 -13.32 17.15 0.97
CA ARG A 211 -13.68 18.36 1.69
C ARG A 211 -13.49 18.18 3.19
N PRO A 212 -13.29 19.28 3.95
CA PRO A 212 -13.24 19.20 5.39
C PRO A 212 -14.45 18.43 5.96
N GLN A 213 -14.15 17.52 6.91
CA GLN A 213 -15.11 16.63 7.56
C GLN A 213 -15.67 15.49 6.70
N ASP A 214 -15.27 15.33 5.43
CA ASP A 214 -15.48 14.07 4.72
C ASP A 214 -14.83 12.94 5.51
N LYS A 215 -15.49 11.79 5.58
CA LYS A 215 -14.99 10.65 6.36
C LYS A 215 -14.24 9.68 5.47
N VAL A 216 -13.14 9.15 6.00
CA VAL A 216 -12.34 8.11 5.35
C VAL A 216 -12.06 6.99 6.34
N VAL A 217 -12.06 5.75 5.87
CA VAL A 217 -11.72 4.57 6.68
C VAL A 217 -10.31 4.13 6.33
N SER A 218 -9.42 4.15 7.33
CA SER A 218 -8.04 3.69 7.20
C SER A 218 -7.88 2.27 7.73
N PHE A 219 -7.58 1.32 6.85
CA PHE A 219 -7.40 -0.10 7.18
C PHE A 219 -6.18 -0.73 6.48
N LEU A 220 -5.65 -0.11 5.43
CA LEU A 220 -4.35 -0.47 4.87
C LEU A 220 -3.25 -0.12 5.89
N PRO A 221 -2.18 -0.92 6.00
CA PRO A 221 -1.13 -0.62 6.98
C PRO A 221 -0.53 0.78 6.78
N LEU A 222 -0.60 1.63 7.81
CA LEU A 222 -0.03 2.99 7.75
C LEU A 222 1.50 3.00 7.63
N ALA A 223 2.18 1.93 8.00
CA ALA A 223 3.61 1.78 7.76
C ALA A 223 3.94 1.57 6.27
N HIS A 224 2.93 1.34 5.43
CA HIS A 224 3.05 1.28 3.98
C HIS A 224 2.74 2.63 3.37
N VAL A 225 3.61 3.15 2.49
CA VAL A 225 3.45 4.49 1.89
C VAL A 225 2.08 4.69 1.21
N PHE A 226 1.48 3.67 0.59
CA PHE A 226 0.15 3.76 -0.01
C PHE A 226 -0.94 4.04 1.04
N GLY A 227 -1.01 3.23 2.11
CA GLY A 227 -1.94 3.46 3.22
C GLY A 227 -1.64 4.77 3.96
N CYS A 228 -0.36 5.08 4.19
CA CYS A 228 0.04 6.30 4.87
C CYS A 228 -0.39 7.56 4.12
N LEU A 229 -0.19 7.60 2.81
CA LEU A 229 -0.48 8.79 2.00
C LEU A 229 -1.98 8.92 1.67
N PHE A 230 -2.67 7.83 1.29
CA PHE A 230 -4.03 7.86 0.75
C PHE A 230 -5.12 7.27 1.65
N GLU A 231 -4.83 7.02 2.93
CA GLU A 231 -5.83 6.78 3.98
C GLU A 231 -5.54 7.61 5.24
N PHE A 232 -4.55 8.51 5.21
CA PHE A 232 -4.19 9.31 6.37
C PHE A 232 -3.66 10.70 6.01
N LEU A 233 -2.45 10.84 5.42
CA LEU A 233 -1.77 12.15 5.34
C LEU A 233 -2.46 13.11 4.38
N THR A 234 -2.88 12.65 3.21
CA THR A 234 -3.63 13.43 2.22
C THR A 234 -4.97 13.87 2.78
N GLU A 235 -5.72 12.93 3.33
CA GLU A 235 -7.04 13.16 3.93
C GLU A 235 -6.95 14.12 5.11
N PHE A 236 -5.93 13.96 5.97
CA PHE A 236 -5.68 14.90 7.06
C PHE A 236 -5.41 16.31 6.53
N CYS A 237 -4.57 16.45 5.51
CA CYS A 237 -4.27 17.75 4.90
C CYS A 237 -5.48 18.36 4.19
N CYS A 238 -6.46 17.55 3.75
CA CYS A 238 -7.76 18.01 3.24
C CYS A 238 -8.77 18.38 4.36
N GLY A 239 -8.42 18.18 5.63
CA GLY A 239 -9.32 18.44 6.77
C GLY A 239 -10.36 17.34 6.98
N CYS A 240 -10.17 16.16 6.42
CA CYS A 240 -11.06 15.02 6.56
C CYS A 240 -11.01 14.43 7.97
N HIS A 241 -12.06 13.67 8.31
CA HIS A 241 -12.14 12.87 9.51
C HIS A 241 -11.71 11.42 9.19
N VAL A 242 -10.51 11.02 9.65
CA VAL A 242 -9.96 9.68 9.40
C VAL A 242 -10.36 8.72 10.53
N VAL A 243 -10.95 7.58 10.14
CA VAL A 243 -11.37 6.52 11.09
C VAL A 243 -10.46 5.30 10.91
N PHE A 244 -9.65 5.02 11.90
CA PHE A 244 -8.67 3.92 11.90
C PHE A 244 -9.30 2.59 12.36
N LEU A 245 -9.15 1.54 11.55
CA LEU A 245 -9.45 0.17 11.97
C LEU A 245 -8.27 -0.41 12.75
N SER A 246 -8.37 -0.35 14.09
CA SER A 246 -7.32 -0.82 14.99
C SER A 246 -7.25 -2.35 15.14
N ARG A 247 -8.21 -3.09 14.59
CA ARG A 247 -8.27 -4.56 14.57
C ARG A 247 -7.75 -5.12 13.25
N VAL A 248 -7.50 -6.43 13.22
CA VAL A 248 -7.17 -7.12 11.94
C VAL A 248 -8.32 -6.91 10.95
N PRO A 249 -8.06 -6.32 9.78
CA PRO A 249 -9.12 -6.01 8.82
C PRO A 249 -9.62 -7.29 8.13
N THR A 250 -10.65 -7.92 8.71
CA THR A 250 -11.39 -8.99 8.02
C THR A 250 -12.43 -8.40 7.08
N PRO A 251 -12.87 -9.12 6.02
CA PRO A 251 -13.90 -8.61 5.11
C PRO A 251 -15.18 -8.16 5.83
N GLN A 252 -15.60 -8.87 6.91
CA GLN A 252 -16.77 -8.50 7.69
C GLN A 252 -16.58 -7.19 8.45
N ILE A 253 -15.41 -7.01 9.09
CA ILE A 253 -15.10 -5.78 9.83
C ILE A 253 -15.02 -4.59 8.88
N ILE A 254 -14.35 -4.74 7.72
CA ILE A 254 -14.24 -3.69 6.71
C ILE A 254 -15.63 -3.29 6.18
N THR A 255 -16.44 -4.28 5.76
CA THR A 255 -17.80 -4.02 5.25
C THR A 255 -18.65 -3.30 6.30
N LYS A 256 -18.60 -3.76 7.57
CA LYS A 256 -19.35 -3.10 8.64
C LYS A 256 -18.87 -1.66 8.86
N ALA A 257 -17.57 -1.42 8.88
CA ALA A 257 -17.03 -0.08 9.04
C ALA A 257 -17.44 0.85 7.87
N PHE A 258 -17.43 0.34 6.63
CA PHE A 258 -17.90 1.13 5.49
C PHE A 258 -19.39 1.49 5.59
N GLN A 259 -20.23 0.57 6.07
CA GLN A 259 -21.64 0.85 6.29
C GLN A 259 -21.87 1.86 7.42
N ASP A 260 -21.13 1.74 8.53
CA ASP A 260 -21.28 2.61 9.69
C ASP A 260 -20.72 4.04 9.41
N ILE A 261 -19.64 4.16 8.67
CA ILE A 261 -18.89 5.42 8.44
C ILE A 261 -19.31 6.10 7.15
N GLN A 262 -19.64 5.33 6.09
CA GLN A 262 -19.96 5.80 4.75
C GLN A 262 -18.82 6.68 4.17
N PRO A 263 -17.62 6.09 3.93
CA PRO A 263 -16.44 6.85 3.53
C PRO A 263 -16.64 7.55 2.18
N LYS A 264 -15.96 8.69 2.03
CA LYS A 264 -15.96 9.48 0.79
C LYS A 264 -14.99 8.95 -0.26
N LEU A 265 -13.86 8.41 0.18
CA LEU A 265 -12.84 7.78 -0.64
C LEU A 265 -12.50 6.40 -0.06
N ILE A 266 -12.20 5.44 -0.93
CA ILE A 266 -11.82 4.09 -0.51
C ILE A 266 -10.56 3.68 -1.27
N CYS A 267 -9.51 3.29 -0.54
CA CYS A 267 -8.32 2.69 -1.11
C CYS A 267 -8.33 1.18 -0.90
N LEU A 268 -8.08 0.40 -1.94
CA LEU A 268 -8.06 -1.06 -1.88
C LEU A 268 -6.80 -1.64 -2.51
N VAL A 269 -6.43 -2.83 -2.07
CA VAL A 269 -5.54 -3.69 -2.84
C VAL A 269 -6.37 -4.64 -3.71
N PRO A 270 -5.88 -5.05 -4.91
CA PRO A 270 -6.61 -5.90 -5.86
C PRO A 270 -7.23 -7.13 -5.23
N LEU A 271 -6.48 -7.83 -4.37
CA LEU A 271 -6.91 -9.05 -3.69
C LEU A 271 -8.27 -8.93 -2.97
N ILE A 272 -8.59 -7.77 -2.42
CA ILE A 272 -9.88 -7.55 -1.73
C ILE A 272 -11.01 -7.52 -2.74
N MET A 273 -10.85 -6.77 -3.84
CA MET A 273 -11.86 -6.67 -4.90
C MET A 273 -12.05 -8.00 -5.62
N GLU A 274 -10.96 -8.70 -5.91
CA GLU A 274 -10.97 -10.02 -6.55
C GLU A 274 -11.68 -11.08 -5.69
N LYS A 275 -11.45 -11.07 -4.37
CA LYS A 275 -12.20 -11.93 -3.45
C LYS A 275 -13.69 -11.61 -3.40
N ILE A 276 -14.06 -10.33 -3.43
CA ILE A 276 -15.46 -9.93 -3.52
C ILE A 276 -16.08 -10.43 -4.83
N TYR A 277 -15.38 -10.25 -5.95
CA TYR A 277 -15.82 -10.75 -7.26
C TYR A 277 -15.99 -12.26 -7.23
N LYS A 278 -14.96 -13.01 -6.87
CA LYS A 278 -14.94 -14.48 -6.89
C LYS A 278 -15.98 -15.09 -5.93
N LYS A 279 -16.10 -14.57 -4.69
CA LYS A 279 -16.95 -15.17 -3.66
C LYS A 279 -18.43 -14.69 -3.69
N ARG A 280 -18.71 -13.49 -4.19
CA ARG A 280 -20.06 -12.91 -4.14
C ARG A 280 -20.68 -12.67 -5.51
N ILE A 281 -19.91 -12.28 -6.51
CA ILE A 281 -20.43 -11.87 -7.82
C ILE A 281 -20.46 -13.04 -8.80
N LEU A 282 -19.35 -13.71 -8.96
CA LEU A 282 -19.19 -14.81 -9.92
C LEU A 282 -20.23 -15.93 -9.75
N PRO A 283 -20.52 -16.42 -8.53
CA PRO A 283 -21.55 -17.46 -8.33
C PRO A 283 -22.96 -17.01 -8.77
N VAL A 284 -23.26 -15.71 -8.60
CA VAL A 284 -24.55 -15.14 -9.07
C VAL A 284 -24.59 -15.14 -10.60
N LEU A 285 -23.51 -14.71 -11.25
CA LEU A 285 -23.42 -14.65 -12.72
C LEU A 285 -23.46 -16.06 -13.34
N GLU A 286 -22.89 -17.05 -12.67
CA GLU A 286 -22.80 -18.43 -13.14
C GLU A 286 -24.10 -19.23 -12.94
N SER A 287 -25.01 -18.77 -12.09
CA SER A 287 -26.29 -19.46 -11.87
C SER A 287 -27.06 -19.62 -13.18
N ARG A 288 -27.64 -20.82 -13.40
CA ARG A 288 -28.36 -21.14 -14.64
C ARG A 288 -29.43 -20.12 -15.02
N ARG A 289 -30.17 -19.60 -14.01
CA ARG A 289 -31.20 -18.60 -14.22
C ARG A 289 -30.60 -17.27 -14.70
N VAL A 290 -29.54 -16.79 -14.05
CA VAL A 290 -28.90 -15.51 -14.41
C VAL A 290 -28.22 -15.63 -15.78
N LYS A 291 -27.53 -16.74 -16.10
CA LYS A 291 -26.96 -16.99 -17.44
C LYS A 291 -27.99 -16.90 -18.56
N LEU A 292 -29.22 -17.41 -18.33
CA LEU A 292 -30.29 -17.28 -19.30
C LEU A 292 -30.82 -15.83 -19.41
N MET A 293 -30.97 -15.14 -18.28
CA MET A 293 -31.45 -13.76 -18.26
C MET A 293 -30.42 -12.78 -18.88
N LEU A 294 -29.12 -13.04 -18.74
CA LEU A 294 -28.06 -12.23 -19.34
C LEU A 294 -28.04 -12.28 -20.88
N LYS A 295 -28.71 -13.25 -21.51
CA LYS A 295 -28.88 -13.30 -22.97
C LYS A 295 -29.94 -12.31 -23.48
N ILE A 296 -30.74 -11.71 -22.60
CA ILE A 296 -31.79 -10.76 -22.93
C ILE A 296 -31.35 -9.34 -22.55
N PRO A 297 -31.08 -8.42 -23.50
CA PRO A 297 -30.46 -7.13 -23.23
C PRO A 297 -31.11 -6.28 -22.13
N LEU A 298 -32.48 -6.29 -22.06
CA LEU A 298 -33.20 -5.55 -21.01
C LEU A 298 -33.02 -6.14 -19.61
N LEU A 299 -32.91 -7.46 -19.51
CA LEU A 299 -32.70 -8.17 -18.25
C LEU A 299 -31.22 -8.07 -17.83
N GLU A 300 -30.30 -8.14 -18.77
CA GLU A 300 -28.89 -7.93 -18.55
C GLU A 300 -28.63 -6.59 -17.84
N LYS A 301 -29.15 -5.48 -18.41
CA LYS A 301 -29.01 -4.15 -17.80
C LYS A 301 -29.59 -4.09 -16.37
N LYS A 302 -30.73 -4.72 -16.13
CA LYS A 302 -31.33 -4.77 -14.79
C LYS A 302 -30.50 -5.56 -13.80
N ILE A 303 -29.91 -6.68 -14.21
CA ILE A 303 -29.06 -7.53 -13.37
C ILE A 303 -27.77 -6.74 -13.00
N TYR A 304 -27.09 -6.15 -13.99
CA TYR A 304 -25.88 -5.38 -13.74
C TYR A 304 -26.14 -4.16 -12.86
N LYS A 305 -27.25 -3.44 -13.07
CA LYS A 305 -27.66 -2.35 -12.19
C LYS A 305 -27.87 -2.83 -10.74
N LYS A 306 -28.49 -4.00 -10.55
CA LYS A 306 -28.70 -4.58 -9.22
C LYS A 306 -27.38 -4.97 -8.56
N ILE A 307 -26.47 -5.60 -9.30
CA ILE A 307 -25.14 -5.97 -8.79
C ILE A 307 -24.35 -4.70 -8.43
N ARG A 308 -24.35 -3.68 -9.31
CA ARG A 308 -23.72 -2.38 -9.03
C ARG A 308 -24.26 -1.77 -7.73
N SER A 309 -25.57 -1.66 -7.58
CA SER A 309 -26.19 -1.07 -6.38
C SER A 309 -25.81 -1.83 -5.12
N SER A 310 -25.84 -3.17 -5.16
CA SER A 310 -25.45 -4.01 -4.03
C SER A 310 -23.97 -3.84 -3.67
N LEU A 311 -23.10 -3.68 -4.68
CA LEU A 311 -21.68 -3.44 -4.46
C LEU A 311 -21.45 -2.05 -3.87
N ILE A 312 -22.13 -1.02 -4.38
CA ILE A 312 -22.07 0.34 -3.82
C ILE A 312 -22.52 0.35 -2.35
N GLU A 313 -23.62 -0.32 -2.02
CA GLU A 313 -24.11 -0.45 -0.65
C GLU A 313 -23.08 -1.16 0.25
N THR A 314 -22.43 -2.22 -0.25
CA THR A 314 -21.38 -2.94 0.48
C THR A 314 -20.24 -2.01 0.90
N PHE A 315 -19.93 -1.00 0.09
CA PHE A 315 -18.90 0.01 0.33
C PHE A 315 -19.43 1.29 1.03
N GLY A 316 -20.65 1.27 1.58
CA GLY A 316 -21.22 2.38 2.37
C GLY A 316 -22.02 3.41 1.58
N GLY A 317 -22.07 3.32 0.25
CA GLY A 317 -23.01 4.05 -0.60
C GLY A 317 -22.69 5.50 -0.94
N LYS A 318 -21.69 6.14 -0.29
CA LYS A 318 -21.39 7.58 -0.43
C LYS A 318 -20.02 7.91 -1.03
N PHE A 319 -19.22 6.91 -1.36
CA PHE A 319 -17.89 7.16 -1.93
C PHE A 319 -17.99 7.71 -3.36
N ILE A 320 -17.00 8.52 -3.73
CA ILE A 320 -16.86 9.06 -5.10
C ILE A 320 -16.20 8.04 -6.01
N GLU A 321 -15.18 7.35 -5.51
CA GLU A 321 -14.47 6.30 -6.23
C GLU A 321 -13.73 5.34 -5.29
N VAL A 322 -13.35 4.19 -5.84
CA VAL A 322 -12.46 3.22 -5.22
C VAL A 322 -11.14 3.23 -5.96
N ILE A 323 -10.06 3.61 -5.28
CA ILE A 323 -8.70 3.59 -5.82
C ILE A 323 -8.08 2.21 -5.52
N ILE A 324 -7.75 1.47 -6.56
CA ILE A 324 -7.11 0.15 -6.44
C ILE A 324 -5.64 0.29 -6.78
N GLY A 325 -4.76 -0.11 -5.85
CA GLY A 325 -3.32 0.05 -6.03
C GLY A 325 -2.48 -1.00 -5.30
N GLY A 326 -1.17 -0.95 -5.50
CA GLY A 326 -0.19 -1.83 -4.84
C GLY A 326 0.10 -3.15 -5.55
N ALA A 327 -0.74 -3.57 -6.51
CA ALA A 327 -0.52 -4.69 -7.43
C ALA A 327 -1.40 -4.53 -8.67
N ALA A 328 -1.17 -5.34 -9.71
CA ALA A 328 -2.03 -5.37 -10.88
C ALA A 328 -3.42 -5.92 -10.53
N LEU A 329 -4.47 -5.25 -11.00
CA LEU A 329 -5.84 -5.75 -10.91
C LEU A 329 -6.07 -6.80 -12.00
N ASN A 330 -6.77 -7.85 -11.65
CA ASN A 330 -7.15 -8.90 -12.59
C ASN A 330 -8.03 -8.32 -13.72
N LYS A 331 -7.69 -8.62 -14.98
CA LYS A 331 -8.35 -8.07 -16.16
C LYS A 331 -9.85 -8.41 -16.24
N GLU A 332 -10.23 -9.64 -15.90
CA GLU A 332 -11.64 -10.05 -15.89
C GLU A 332 -12.45 -9.27 -14.86
N VAL A 333 -11.88 -9.06 -13.67
CA VAL A 333 -12.51 -8.27 -12.61
C VAL A 333 -12.63 -6.81 -13.05
N GLU A 334 -11.60 -6.27 -13.66
CA GLU A 334 -11.59 -4.89 -14.17
C GLU A 334 -12.66 -4.70 -15.26
N ASP A 335 -12.70 -5.59 -16.26
CA ASP A 335 -13.69 -5.57 -17.34
C ASP A 335 -15.11 -5.66 -16.79
N PHE A 336 -15.31 -6.52 -15.78
CA PHE A 336 -16.61 -6.63 -15.12
C PHE A 336 -16.99 -5.34 -14.38
N LEU A 337 -16.11 -4.77 -13.58
CA LEU A 337 -16.35 -3.51 -12.86
C LEU A 337 -16.67 -2.37 -13.84
N LYS A 338 -15.98 -2.31 -14.96
CA LYS A 338 -16.23 -1.37 -16.06
C LYS A 338 -17.63 -1.61 -16.66
N LYS A 339 -17.96 -2.86 -16.96
CA LYS A 339 -19.25 -3.27 -17.55
C LYS A 339 -20.45 -2.89 -16.69
N ILE A 340 -20.32 -2.98 -15.37
CA ILE A 340 -21.38 -2.55 -14.43
C ILE A 340 -21.29 -1.06 -14.09
N GLU A 341 -20.36 -0.30 -14.69
CA GLU A 341 -20.11 1.11 -14.40
C GLU A 341 -19.83 1.38 -12.90
N PHE A 342 -19.11 0.49 -12.22
CA PHE A 342 -18.71 0.70 -10.84
C PHE A 342 -17.63 1.81 -10.78
N PRO A 343 -17.73 2.78 -9.83
CA PRO A 343 -16.78 3.90 -9.78
C PRO A 343 -15.46 3.44 -9.16
N PHE A 344 -14.51 3.04 -9.99
CA PHE A 344 -13.15 2.64 -9.59
C PHE A 344 -12.09 3.19 -10.53
N THR A 345 -10.87 3.21 -10.06
CA THR A 345 -9.67 3.48 -10.84
C THR A 345 -8.51 2.63 -10.35
N VAL A 346 -7.48 2.48 -11.18
CA VAL A 346 -6.24 1.81 -10.82
C VAL A 346 -5.12 2.83 -10.81
N GLY A 347 -4.39 2.91 -9.69
CA GLY A 347 -3.19 3.74 -9.55
C GLY A 347 -1.92 2.90 -9.52
N TYR A 348 -0.84 3.44 -10.06
CA TYR A 348 0.47 2.82 -10.07
C TYR A 348 1.48 3.63 -9.28
N GLY A 349 2.31 2.91 -8.54
CA GLY A 349 3.38 3.51 -7.78
C GLY A 349 4.24 2.50 -7.04
N MET A 350 5.27 3.01 -6.41
CA MET A 350 6.24 2.23 -5.63
C MET A 350 6.73 3.04 -4.42
N THR A 351 7.29 2.35 -3.43
CA THR A 351 7.79 3.02 -2.23
C THR A 351 8.80 4.11 -2.56
N GLU A 352 9.63 3.88 -3.55
CA GLU A 352 10.66 4.79 -4.06
C GLU A 352 10.10 6.07 -4.71
N CYS A 353 8.76 6.14 -4.90
CA CYS A 353 8.06 7.33 -5.41
C CYS A 353 7.05 7.91 -4.39
N GLY A 354 7.07 7.46 -3.16
CA GLY A 354 6.36 7.99 -2.03
C GLY A 354 4.81 8.06 -1.99
N PRO A 355 3.93 7.26 -2.66
CA PRO A 355 4.25 6.20 -3.63
C PRO A 355 3.97 6.51 -5.10
N LEU A 356 3.17 7.53 -5.47
CA LEU A 356 2.41 7.59 -6.72
C LEU A 356 3.25 8.00 -7.93
N ILE A 357 3.05 7.29 -9.03
CA ILE A 357 3.62 7.58 -10.35
C ILE A 357 2.51 8.00 -11.32
N SER A 358 1.41 7.22 -11.37
CA SER A 358 0.29 7.51 -12.27
C SER A 358 -1.06 7.23 -11.62
N TYR A 359 -2.04 8.01 -12.04
CA TYR A 359 -3.43 7.95 -11.59
C TYR A 359 -4.33 8.72 -12.57
N SER A 360 -5.54 8.26 -12.78
CA SER A 360 -6.60 9.02 -13.42
C SER A 360 -7.90 8.86 -12.64
N PRO A 361 -8.67 9.94 -12.43
CA PRO A 361 -10.01 9.81 -11.86
C PRO A 361 -10.88 8.85 -12.67
N THR A 362 -11.87 8.22 -12.01
CA THR A 362 -12.70 7.16 -12.62
C THR A 362 -13.33 7.56 -13.97
N GLN A 363 -13.64 8.85 -14.17
CA GLN A 363 -14.22 9.37 -15.41
C GLN A 363 -13.25 9.36 -16.59
N LYS A 364 -11.95 9.43 -16.31
CA LYS A 364 -10.86 9.43 -17.31
C LYS A 364 -10.13 8.09 -17.40
N PHE A 365 -10.43 7.16 -16.49
CA PHE A 365 -9.74 5.89 -16.38
C PHE A 365 -9.92 5.04 -17.65
N ARG A 366 -8.80 4.64 -18.27
CA ARG A 366 -8.74 3.77 -19.45
C ARG A 366 -8.55 2.31 -18.99
N SER A 367 -9.29 1.39 -19.60
CA SER A 367 -9.20 -0.03 -19.24
C SER A 367 -7.79 -0.58 -19.44
N HIS A 368 -7.37 -1.43 -18.50
CA HIS A 368 -6.07 -2.10 -18.47
C HIS A 368 -4.87 -1.14 -18.37
N SER A 369 -5.11 0.15 -18.03
CA SER A 369 -4.07 1.12 -17.73
C SER A 369 -3.88 1.27 -16.22
N CYS A 370 -2.86 2.02 -15.85
CA CYS A 370 -2.63 2.47 -14.49
C CYS A 370 -2.84 4.00 -14.34
N GLY A 371 -3.54 4.62 -15.29
CA GLY A 371 -3.77 6.05 -15.34
C GLY A 371 -2.63 6.84 -15.99
N GLU A 372 -2.87 8.14 -16.15
CA GLU A 372 -1.90 9.13 -16.67
C GLU A 372 -0.83 9.41 -15.63
N VAL A 373 0.39 9.73 -16.06
CA VAL A 373 1.46 10.18 -15.17
C VAL A 373 1.02 11.44 -14.44
N VAL A 374 1.17 11.46 -13.13
CA VAL A 374 0.72 12.60 -12.32
C VAL A 374 1.60 13.83 -12.53
N ASP A 375 1.04 15.02 -12.35
CA ASP A 375 1.80 16.27 -12.38
C ASP A 375 3.05 16.19 -11.50
N ARG A 376 4.12 16.86 -11.90
CA ARG A 376 5.44 16.86 -11.24
C ARG A 376 6.22 15.56 -11.39
N MET A 377 5.68 14.59 -12.15
CA MET A 377 6.38 13.39 -12.58
C MET A 377 6.54 13.36 -14.10
N GLN A 378 7.54 12.64 -14.53
CA GLN A 378 7.82 12.35 -15.95
C GLN A 378 8.02 10.84 -16.09
N VAL A 379 7.64 10.29 -17.22
CA VAL A 379 7.84 8.88 -17.57
C VAL A 379 8.59 8.78 -18.89
N ARG A 380 9.41 7.76 -19.02
CA ARG A 380 9.92 7.26 -20.30
C ARG A 380 9.96 5.73 -20.28
N ILE A 381 9.87 5.14 -21.43
CA ILE A 381 10.06 3.70 -21.62
C ILE A 381 11.41 3.48 -22.28
N ASP A 382 12.21 2.61 -21.68
CA ASP A 382 13.52 2.23 -22.23
C ASP A 382 13.33 1.22 -23.37
N SER A 383 12.92 1.74 -24.54
CA SER A 383 12.67 0.97 -25.76
C SER A 383 12.79 1.85 -27.00
N GLU A 384 12.90 1.22 -28.17
CA GLU A 384 12.99 1.91 -29.47
C GLU A 384 11.70 2.67 -29.85
N ASP A 385 10.52 2.13 -29.45
CA ASP A 385 9.21 2.76 -29.65
C ASP A 385 8.40 2.63 -28.35
N PRO A 386 8.35 3.68 -27.49
CA PRO A 386 7.71 3.62 -26.18
C PRO A 386 6.20 3.34 -26.24
N TYR A 387 5.58 3.50 -27.40
CA TYR A 387 4.15 3.28 -27.60
C TYR A 387 3.80 1.83 -27.96
N LYS A 388 4.75 1.08 -28.53
CA LYS A 388 4.49 -0.26 -29.09
C LYS A 388 5.42 -1.34 -28.53
N VAL A 389 6.67 -0.97 -28.23
CA VAL A 389 7.70 -1.91 -27.78
C VAL A 389 7.83 -1.82 -26.28
N VAL A 390 7.56 -2.94 -25.61
CA VAL A 390 7.67 -3.02 -24.15
C VAL A 390 9.12 -2.81 -23.71
N GLY A 391 9.32 -1.88 -22.78
CA GLY A 391 10.61 -1.60 -22.16
C GLY A 391 10.46 -1.30 -20.68
N GLU A 392 11.59 -1.05 -20.00
CA GLU A 392 11.57 -0.68 -18.59
C GLU A 392 10.95 0.72 -18.42
N ILE A 393 9.98 0.82 -17.51
CA ILE A 393 9.40 2.10 -17.11
C ILE A 393 10.42 2.83 -16.24
N GLN A 394 10.83 4.02 -16.66
CA GLN A 394 11.73 4.90 -15.93
C GLN A 394 11.00 6.20 -15.61
N VAL A 395 11.19 6.71 -14.38
CA VAL A 395 10.48 7.89 -13.90
C VAL A 395 11.41 8.92 -13.27
N LYS A 396 11.01 10.18 -13.35
CA LYS A 396 11.74 11.32 -12.78
C LYS A 396 10.75 12.34 -12.25
N GLY A 397 11.05 13.01 -11.14
CA GLY A 397 10.20 14.07 -10.60
C GLY A 397 10.25 14.19 -9.09
N ASP A 398 9.36 15.03 -8.55
CA ASP A 398 9.36 15.39 -7.14
C ASP A 398 9.04 14.21 -6.20
N ASN A 399 8.27 13.22 -6.69
CA ASN A 399 7.90 12.03 -5.90
C ASN A 399 9.08 11.09 -5.63
N VAL A 400 10.15 11.18 -6.46
CA VAL A 400 11.26 10.22 -6.43
C VAL A 400 12.10 10.37 -5.16
N MET A 401 12.48 9.24 -4.59
CA MET A 401 13.35 9.14 -3.42
C MET A 401 14.71 9.81 -3.61
N LYS A 402 15.39 10.11 -2.50
CA LYS A 402 16.80 10.53 -2.51
C LYS A 402 17.80 9.36 -2.72
N GLY A 403 17.32 8.14 -2.60
CA GLY A 403 18.11 6.91 -2.67
C GLY A 403 17.87 5.99 -1.48
N TYR A 404 18.67 4.95 -1.37
CA TYR A 404 18.60 3.98 -0.26
C TYR A 404 19.57 4.35 0.86
N TYR A 405 19.08 4.40 2.08
CA TYR A 405 19.83 4.78 3.27
C TYR A 405 21.01 3.84 3.51
N LYS A 406 22.22 4.38 3.61
CA LYS A 406 23.49 3.65 3.78
C LYS A 406 23.73 2.57 2.70
N ASN A 407 23.17 2.73 1.52
CA ASN A 407 23.36 1.80 0.42
C ASN A 407 23.55 2.54 -0.91
N PRO A 408 24.74 3.14 -1.13
CA PRO A 408 25.03 3.89 -2.36
C PRO A 408 25.05 3.00 -3.61
N GLU A 409 25.46 1.74 -3.49
CA GLU A 409 25.51 0.77 -4.59
C GLU A 409 24.09 0.50 -5.12
N ALA A 410 23.18 0.11 -4.24
CA ALA A 410 21.79 -0.09 -4.64
C ALA A 410 21.11 1.20 -5.15
N THR A 411 21.55 2.36 -4.68
CA THR A 411 21.09 3.65 -5.19
C THR A 411 21.56 3.86 -6.62
N ALA A 412 22.84 3.62 -6.90
CA ALA A 412 23.42 3.73 -8.24
C ALA A 412 22.77 2.74 -9.23
N GLU A 413 22.49 1.50 -8.80
CA GLU A 413 21.78 0.52 -9.63
C GLU A 413 20.35 0.95 -9.98
N ALA A 414 19.67 1.62 -9.04
CA ALA A 414 18.28 2.05 -9.22
C ALA A 414 18.15 3.33 -10.07
N MET A 415 19.24 4.08 -10.26
CA MET A 415 19.21 5.34 -11.00
C MET A 415 19.99 5.21 -12.31
N THR A 416 19.52 5.86 -13.35
CA THR A 416 20.28 6.03 -14.59
C THR A 416 21.29 7.17 -14.43
N GLU A 417 22.30 7.24 -15.30
CA GLU A 417 23.31 8.31 -15.28
C GLU A 417 22.70 9.72 -15.46
N ASP A 418 21.61 9.83 -16.20
CA ASP A 418 20.86 11.07 -16.43
C ASP A 418 19.75 11.33 -15.38
N GLY A 419 19.74 10.55 -14.29
CA GLY A 419 18.95 10.80 -13.08
C GLY A 419 17.49 10.35 -13.15
N TRP A 420 17.17 9.30 -13.90
CA TRP A 420 15.88 8.63 -13.88
C TRP A 420 15.90 7.43 -12.94
N LEU A 421 14.81 7.22 -12.23
CA LEU A 421 14.63 6.02 -11.41
C LEU A 421 14.17 4.87 -12.30
N ARG A 422 14.89 3.75 -12.26
CA ARG A 422 14.50 2.47 -12.83
C ARG A 422 13.46 1.82 -11.94
N THR A 423 12.24 1.61 -12.43
CA THR A 423 11.18 1.02 -11.60
C THR A 423 11.29 -0.49 -11.47
N GLY A 424 11.96 -1.13 -12.40
CA GLY A 424 11.98 -2.59 -12.56
C GLY A 424 10.65 -3.15 -13.08
N ASP A 425 9.69 -2.29 -13.44
CA ASP A 425 8.45 -2.67 -14.11
C ASP A 425 8.59 -2.45 -15.61
N LEU A 426 7.99 -3.35 -16.38
CA LEU A 426 7.99 -3.33 -17.85
C LEU A 426 6.62 -2.88 -18.35
N GLY A 427 6.60 -2.03 -19.39
CA GLY A 427 5.36 -1.53 -19.94
C GLY A 427 5.52 -0.68 -21.19
N VAL A 428 4.43 -0.04 -21.56
CA VAL A 428 4.33 0.95 -22.63
C VAL A 428 3.54 2.16 -22.13
N VAL A 429 3.64 3.28 -22.84
CA VAL A 429 2.79 4.46 -22.62
C VAL A 429 1.99 4.75 -23.89
N ASP A 430 0.92 5.53 -23.77
CA ASP A 430 0.25 6.10 -24.95
C ASP A 430 0.61 7.59 -25.13
N ALA A 431 -0.02 8.24 -26.09
CA ALA A 431 0.26 9.63 -26.44
C ALA A 431 -0.10 10.65 -25.34
N ASP A 432 -0.88 10.23 -24.34
CA ASP A 432 -1.28 11.05 -23.18
C ASP A 432 -0.53 10.62 -21.91
N ASP A 433 0.63 9.97 -22.05
CA ASP A 433 1.44 9.43 -20.95
C ASP A 433 0.67 8.49 -20.00
N THR A 434 -0.36 7.80 -20.53
CA THR A 434 -1.06 6.74 -19.78
C THR A 434 -0.20 5.48 -19.76
N ILE A 435 0.04 4.93 -18.57
CA ILE A 435 0.93 3.78 -18.37
C ILE A 435 0.15 2.47 -18.48
N TYR A 436 0.70 1.50 -19.23
CA TYR A 436 0.21 0.12 -19.34
C TYR A 436 1.32 -0.85 -18.92
N ILE A 437 1.21 -1.41 -17.71
CA ILE A 437 2.18 -2.36 -17.16
C ILE A 437 1.96 -3.73 -17.80
N ARG A 438 3.06 -4.43 -18.11
CA ARG A 438 3.08 -5.81 -18.65
C ARG A 438 3.62 -6.83 -17.67
N GLY A 439 4.60 -6.46 -16.84
CA GLY A 439 5.19 -7.35 -15.85
C GLY A 439 6.40 -6.74 -15.17
N ARG A 440 7.17 -7.58 -14.48
CA ARG A 440 8.41 -7.19 -13.81
C ARG A 440 9.63 -7.71 -14.56
N SER A 441 10.67 -6.87 -14.74
CA SER A 441 11.89 -7.25 -15.44
C SER A 441 12.58 -8.47 -14.82
N LYS A 442 12.61 -8.57 -13.49
CA LYS A 442 13.20 -9.70 -12.75
C LYS A 442 12.42 -11.02 -12.84
N ASN A 443 11.15 -10.96 -13.24
CA ASN A 443 10.28 -12.14 -13.35
C ASN A 443 10.11 -12.60 -14.80
N MET A 444 10.51 -11.78 -15.76
CA MET A 444 10.41 -12.08 -17.18
C MET A 444 11.17 -13.36 -17.52
N LEU A 445 10.54 -14.23 -18.27
CA LEU A 445 11.12 -15.45 -18.81
C LEU A 445 11.39 -15.29 -20.30
N LEU A 446 12.42 -15.96 -20.80
CA LEU A 446 12.70 -16.01 -22.22
C LEU A 446 12.10 -17.28 -22.82
N GLY A 447 11.24 -17.12 -23.79
CA GLY A 447 10.73 -18.24 -24.58
C GLY A 447 11.81 -18.87 -25.46
N PRO A 448 11.57 -20.10 -25.98
CA PRO A 448 12.55 -20.85 -26.79
C PRO A 448 13.05 -20.12 -28.04
N SER A 449 12.30 -19.16 -28.55
CA SER A 449 12.65 -18.35 -29.72
C SER A 449 12.98 -16.89 -29.35
N GLY A 450 13.35 -16.62 -28.08
CA GLY A 450 13.74 -15.30 -27.59
C GLY A 450 12.59 -14.31 -27.33
N GLN A 451 11.33 -14.79 -27.31
CA GLN A 451 10.20 -13.93 -26.94
C GLN A 451 10.18 -13.70 -25.43
N ASN A 452 9.87 -12.46 -25.04
CA ASN A 452 9.62 -12.11 -23.66
C ASN A 452 8.28 -12.70 -23.20
N ILE A 453 8.31 -13.46 -22.10
CA ILE A 453 7.12 -14.01 -21.45
C ILE A 453 6.99 -13.33 -20.10
N TYR A 454 5.80 -12.80 -19.82
CA TYR A 454 5.46 -12.16 -18.57
C TYR A 454 4.61 -13.13 -17.73
N PRO A 455 5.21 -13.80 -16.72
CA PRO A 455 4.51 -14.81 -15.91
C PRO A 455 3.21 -14.31 -15.30
N GLU A 456 3.21 -13.03 -14.90
CA GLU A 456 2.07 -12.40 -14.26
C GLU A 456 0.81 -12.39 -15.14
N GLU A 457 0.95 -12.32 -16.45
CA GLU A 457 -0.19 -12.38 -17.39
C GLU A 457 -0.84 -13.78 -17.39
N ILE A 458 -0.03 -14.83 -17.30
CA ILE A 458 -0.51 -16.22 -17.25
C ILE A 458 -1.09 -16.53 -15.87
N GLU A 459 -0.44 -16.06 -14.82
CA GLU A 459 -0.90 -16.21 -13.43
C GLU A 459 -2.24 -15.51 -13.19
N ALA A 460 -2.44 -14.33 -13.76
CA ALA A 460 -3.72 -13.63 -13.69
C ALA A 460 -4.84 -14.50 -14.29
N ALA A 461 -4.60 -15.19 -15.40
CA ALA A 461 -5.57 -16.10 -16.00
C ALA A 461 -5.80 -17.37 -15.14
N LEU A 462 -4.73 -17.95 -14.58
CA LEU A 462 -4.82 -19.11 -13.69
C LEU A 462 -5.57 -18.79 -12.39
N ASN A 463 -5.29 -17.66 -11.79
CA ASN A 463 -5.93 -17.23 -10.52
C ASN A 463 -7.45 -16.99 -10.66
N ASN A 464 -7.97 -16.84 -11.89
CA ASN A 464 -9.40 -16.75 -12.16
C ASN A 464 -10.12 -18.11 -12.13
N MET A 465 -9.36 -19.21 -12.21
CA MET A 465 -9.98 -20.54 -12.23
C MET A 465 -10.59 -20.90 -10.85
N PRO A 466 -11.67 -21.72 -10.86
CA PRO A 466 -12.46 -21.99 -9.64
C PRO A 466 -11.67 -22.52 -8.45
N PHE A 467 -10.69 -23.38 -8.73
CA PHE A 467 -9.94 -24.11 -7.70
C PHE A 467 -8.52 -23.58 -7.48
N VAL A 468 -8.19 -22.40 -8.03
CA VAL A 468 -6.89 -21.76 -7.86
C VAL A 468 -6.99 -20.66 -6.81
N GLN A 469 -6.21 -20.77 -5.74
CA GLN A 469 -6.05 -19.71 -4.76
C GLN A 469 -4.89 -18.78 -5.15
N GLU A 470 -3.74 -19.39 -5.52
CA GLU A 470 -2.53 -18.66 -5.93
C GLU A 470 -1.75 -19.50 -6.94
N SER A 471 -1.06 -18.83 -7.85
CA SER A 471 -0.19 -19.48 -8.82
C SER A 471 1.15 -18.78 -8.99
N ILE A 472 2.17 -19.53 -9.38
CA ILE A 472 3.47 -19.03 -9.84
C ILE A 472 3.76 -19.74 -11.17
N VAL A 473 4.05 -18.96 -12.21
CA VAL A 473 4.51 -19.48 -13.49
C VAL A 473 6.01 -19.30 -13.58
N THR A 474 6.70 -20.38 -13.92
CA THR A 474 8.14 -20.45 -14.17
C THR A 474 8.44 -21.43 -15.30
N ASP A 475 9.69 -21.62 -15.63
CA ASP A 475 10.14 -22.63 -16.58
C ASP A 475 10.78 -23.83 -15.87
N ASP A 476 10.76 -24.97 -16.52
CA ASP A 476 11.51 -26.17 -16.11
C ASP A 476 12.86 -26.27 -16.81
N LYS A 477 13.62 -27.36 -16.54
CA LYS A 477 14.92 -27.61 -17.14
C LYS A 477 14.95 -27.68 -18.69
N ASP A 478 13.79 -27.94 -19.30
CA ASP A 478 13.63 -27.96 -20.76
C ASP A 478 13.13 -26.60 -21.30
N HIS A 479 13.15 -25.54 -20.47
CA HIS A 479 12.60 -24.20 -20.75
C HIS A 479 11.11 -24.21 -21.12
N LYS A 480 10.34 -25.22 -20.65
CA LYS A 480 8.89 -25.26 -20.83
C LYS A 480 8.22 -24.57 -19.64
N LEU A 481 7.21 -23.77 -19.92
CA LEU A 481 6.45 -23.10 -18.86
C LEU A 481 5.68 -24.12 -18.03
N ILE A 482 5.82 -24.02 -16.72
CA ILE A 482 5.09 -24.78 -15.72
C ILE A 482 4.38 -23.84 -14.76
N ALA A 483 3.23 -24.26 -14.24
CA ALA A 483 2.50 -23.50 -13.23
C ALA A 483 2.50 -24.28 -11.90
N LEU A 484 3.04 -23.65 -10.86
CA LEU A 484 2.89 -24.10 -9.48
C LEU A 484 1.59 -23.52 -8.95
N ILE A 485 0.68 -24.34 -8.47
CA ILE A 485 -0.64 -23.89 -8.00
C ILE A 485 -0.86 -24.32 -6.56
N TYR A 486 -1.17 -23.35 -5.71
CA TYR A 486 -1.76 -23.61 -4.41
C TYR A 486 -3.29 -23.57 -4.57
N PRO A 487 -3.99 -24.71 -4.32
CA PRO A 487 -5.41 -24.82 -4.54
C PRO A 487 -6.25 -24.01 -3.54
N ASP A 488 -7.43 -23.58 -3.97
CA ASP A 488 -8.49 -23.11 -3.06
C ASP A 488 -9.17 -24.34 -2.42
N TYR A 489 -8.58 -24.84 -1.34
CA TYR A 489 -9.09 -26.04 -0.65
C TYR A 489 -10.52 -25.85 -0.13
N GLU A 490 -10.93 -24.63 0.25
CA GLU A 490 -12.34 -24.36 0.65
C GLU A 490 -13.29 -24.65 -0.52
N ALA A 491 -12.91 -24.22 -1.73
CA ALA A 491 -13.70 -24.47 -2.93
C ALA A 491 -13.66 -25.95 -3.36
N CYS A 492 -12.50 -26.60 -3.22
CA CYS A 492 -12.35 -28.03 -3.53
C CYS A 492 -13.18 -28.91 -2.58
N ASP A 493 -13.13 -28.61 -1.28
CA ASP A 493 -13.88 -29.34 -0.25
C ASP A 493 -15.40 -29.17 -0.42
N ALA A 494 -15.86 -27.98 -0.82
CA ALA A 494 -17.27 -27.71 -1.10
C ALA A 494 -17.82 -28.55 -2.25
N GLU A 495 -16.98 -28.92 -3.23
CA GLU A 495 -17.32 -29.80 -4.36
C GLU A 495 -16.97 -31.28 -4.06
N GLY A 496 -16.41 -31.58 -2.89
CA GLY A 496 -16.06 -32.94 -2.46
C GLY A 496 -14.89 -33.58 -3.23
N LEU A 497 -13.98 -32.75 -3.79
CA LEU A 497 -12.88 -33.20 -4.62
C LEU A 497 -11.72 -33.78 -3.79
N ASN A 498 -11.25 -34.96 -4.15
CA ASN A 498 -10.00 -35.51 -3.64
C ASN A 498 -8.79 -34.94 -4.42
N LYS A 499 -7.56 -35.26 -3.97
CA LYS A 499 -6.33 -34.73 -4.55
C LYS A 499 -6.17 -35.01 -6.06
N ASP A 500 -6.54 -36.18 -6.50
CA ASP A 500 -6.43 -36.56 -7.92
C ASP A 500 -7.47 -35.83 -8.77
N GLU A 501 -8.67 -35.65 -8.24
CA GLU A 501 -9.75 -34.90 -8.89
C GLU A 501 -9.39 -33.40 -8.96
N ILE A 502 -8.74 -32.83 -7.94
CA ILE A 502 -8.22 -31.47 -7.97
C ILE A 502 -7.19 -31.34 -9.10
N GLN A 503 -6.22 -32.26 -9.21
CA GLN A 503 -5.23 -32.24 -10.29
C GLN A 503 -5.90 -32.30 -11.66
N GLN A 504 -6.89 -33.18 -11.83
CA GLN A 504 -7.64 -33.32 -13.10
C GLN A 504 -8.44 -32.04 -13.43
N ALA A 505 -9.05 -31.40 -12.44
CA ALA A 505 -9.76 -30.14 -12.63
C ALA A 505 -8.83 -29.03 -13.09
N LEU A 506 -7.68 -28.88 -12.43
CA LEU A 506 -6.67 -27.89 -12.79
C LEU A 506 -6.03 -28.16 -14.16
N ASP A 507 -5.85 -29.41 -14.55
CA ASP A 507 -5.37 -29.77 -15.91
C ASP A 507 -6.40 -29.40 -17.00
N LYS A 508 -7.71 -29.50 -16.71
CA LYS A 508 -8.76 -28.97 -17.61
C LYS A 508 -8.67 -27.45 -17.70
N ASP A 509 -8.49 -26.78 -16.58
CA ASP A 509 -8.33 -25.31 -16.53
C ASP A 509 -7.12 -24.87 -17.35
N ARG A 510 -5.98 -25.57 -17.23
CA ARG A 510 -4.80 -25.36 -18.06
C ARG A 510 -5.12 -25.46 -19.56
N GLN A 511 -5.89 -26.47 -19.97
CA GLN A 511 -6.28 -26.63 -21.37
C GLN A 511 -7.17 -25.47 -21.85
N ILE A 512 -8.03 -24.96 -21.00
CA ILE A 512 -8.91 -23.81 -21.31
C ILE A 512 -8.05 -22.55 -21.52
N ILE A 513 -7.15 -22.27 -20.58
CA ILE A 513 -6.27 -21.09 -20.63
C ILE A 513 -5.35 -21.18 -21.85
N ASN A 514 -4.75 -22.32 -22.11
CA ASN A 514 -3.86 -22.53 -23.25
C ASN A 514 -4.52 -22.29 -24.62
N LYS A 515 -5.85 -22.31 -24.72
CA LYS A 515 -6.56 -21.95 -25.96
C LYS A 515 -6.52 -20.45 -26.25
N SER A 516 -6.45 -19.63 -25.22
CA SER A 516 -6.41 -18.18 -25.32
C SER A 516 -4.99 -17.61 -25.37
N LEU A 517 -3.98 -18.41 -24.97
CA LEU A 517 -2.59 -17.98 -24.92
C LEU A 517 -1.86 -18.21 -26.26
N PRO A 518 -0.94 -17.30 -26.66
CA PRO A 518 0.00 -17.53 -27.74
C PRO A 518 0.79 -18.83 -27.54
N ALA A 519 1.26 -19.44 -28.62
CA ALA A 519 1.92 -20.74 -28.58
C ALA A 519 3.12 -20.79 -27.62
N TYR A 520 3.92 -19.71 -27.57
CA TYR A 520 5.11 -19.59 -26.72
C TYR A 520 4.80 -19.33 -25.25
N MET A 521 3.56 -18.98 -24.89
CA MET A 521 3.10 -18.75 -23.52
C MET A 521 2.31 -19.93 -22.93
N LYS A 522 2.16 -21.02 -23.67
CA LYS A 522 1.38 -22.18 -23.21
C LYS A 522 2.05 -22.88 -22.04
N VAL A 523 1.27 -23.12 -20.98
CA VAL A 523 1.69 -23.86 -19.79
C VAL A 523 1.71 -25.36 -20.13
N SER A 524 2.86 -26.00 -19.98
CA SER A 524 3.05 -27.42 -20.30
C SER A 524 2.40 -28.35 -19.27
N ARG A 525 2.54 -28.02 -18.00
CA ARG A 525 1.99 -28.81 -16.88
C ARG A 525 1.68 -27.92 -15.67
N ILE A 526 0.76 -28.43 -14.83
CA ILE A 526 0.46 -27.88 -13.51
C ILE A 526 1.07 -28.78 -12.44
N ILE A 527 1.64 -28.17 -11.42
CA ILE A 527 2.17 -28.84 -10.24
C ILE A 527 1.41 -28.32 -9.02
N LEU A 528 0.74 -29.23 -8.32
CA LEU A 528 0.10 -28.89 -7.05
C LEU A 528 1.16 -28.61 -5.99
N PHE A 529 1.10 -27.41 -5.45
CA PHE A 529 1.98 -27.02 -4.35
C PHE A 529 1.26 -27.30 -3.02
N PRO A 530 1.90 -28.06 -2.09
CA PRO A 530 1.19 -28.61 -0.92
C PRO A 530 0.87 -27.57 0.15
N GLU A 531 1.61 -26.44 0.16
CA GLU A 531 1.52 -25.40 1.17
C GLU A 531 1.31 -24.03 0.51
N GLU A 532 0.75 -23.09 1.29
CA GLU A 532 0.63 -21.69 0.85
C GLU A 532 2.03 -21.11 0.56
N PHE A 533 2.15 -20.37 -0.53
CA PHE A 533 3.43 -19.76 -0.90
C PHE A 533 3.90 -18.78 0.18
N LYS A 534 5.19 -18.84 0.53
CA LYS A 534 5.80 -17.90 1.48
C LYS A 534 5.73 -16.47 0.92
N LYS A 535 5.25 -15.57 1.77
CA LYS A 535 5.01 -14.17 1.40
C LYS A 535 5.92 -13.22 2.16
N THR A 536 6.10 -12.06 1.58
CA THR A 536 6.67 -10.91 2.28
C THR A 536 5.64 -10.35 3.28
N PRO A 537 6.03 -9.49 4.24
CA PRO A 537 5.07 -8.77 5.10
C PRO A 537 4.03 -7.96 4.33
N LYS A 538 4.35 -7.58 3.08
CA LYS A 538 3.44 -6.93 2.12
C LYS A 538 2.49 -7.90 1.40
N ARG A 539 2.47 -9.16 1.80
CA ARG A 539 1.68 -10.23 1.18
C ARG A 539 2.04 -10.62 -0.26
N ASN A 540 3.15 -10.16 -0.80
CA ASN A 540 3.66 -10.59 -2.10
C ASN A 540 4.41 -11.93 -1.97
N ILE A 541 4.19 -12.84 -2.91
CA ILE A 541 4.86 -14.14 -2.94
C ILE A 541 6.37 -13.94 -3.13
N LYS A 542 7.18 -14.62 -2.33
CA LYS A 542 8.65 -14.67 -2.46
C LYS A 542 9.05 -15.61 -3.61
N ARG A 543 8.84 -15.16 -4.85
CA ARG A 543 9.06 -15.97 -6.08
C ARG A 543 10.42 -16.65 -6.15
N TYR A 544 11.48 -15.96 -5.71
CA TYR A 544 12.84 -16.50 -5.74
C TYR A 544 13.02 -17.83 -4.98
N LEU A 545 12.11 -18.18 -4.09
CA LEU A 545 12.10 -19.48 -3.40
C LEU A 545 11.58 -20.61 -4.28
N TYR A 546 10.92 -20.31 -5.40
CA TYR A 546 10.18 -21.27 -6.21
C TYR A 546 10.65 -21.34 -7.67
N THR A 547 11.21 -20.27 -8.21
CA THR A 547 11.56 -20.16 -9.65
C THR A 547 12.65 -21.12 -10.08
N ASN A 548 13.53 -21.56 -9.18
CA ASN A 548 14.62 -22.49 -9.51
C ASN A 548 14.36 -23.95 -9.13
N LEU A 549 13.23 -24.25 -8.47
CA LEU A 549 12.95 -25.60 -7.96
C LEU A 549 12.86 -26.70 -9.05
N TYR A 550 12.61 -26.32 -10.29
CA TYR A 550 12.35 -27.25 -11.40
C TYR A 550 13.28 -27.02 -12.59
N ARG A 551 14.30 -26.18 -12.43
CA ARG A 551 15.35 -25.92 -13.43
C ARG A 551 16.52 -26.88 -13.31
N GLU A 552 16.66 -27.59 -12.17
CA GLU A 552 17.68 -28.61 -11.89
C GLU A 552 17.15 -30.05 -12.20
#